data_051749b5fff21348527b606d40ecc911
#
_entry.id   051749b5fff21348527b606d40ecc911
#
_cell.length_a   1.000
_cell.length_b   1.000
_cell.length_c   1.000
_cell.angle_alpha   90.00
_cell.angle_beta   90.00
_cell.angle_gamma   90.00
#
_symmetry.space_group_name_H-M   'P 1'
#
loop_
_entity.id
_entity.type
_entity.pdbx_description
1 polymer ?
#
loop_
_entity_poly.entity_id
_entity_poly.type
_entity_poly.pdbx_seq_one_letter_code
_entity_poly.pdbx_strand_id
1 'polypeptide(L)'
;MGTNTRGMPACNGERRRRSPIRLVMATAMVVAIGVSAAGCIFGRRGAAEDLDRHVRAMPGVADTDMTYVNSFTSGERFDLNVTLRQDITEPQIRDIGKFFASRTDDTGLAERSAELWLRLPVVPPPAPNNLYAPDHQSASFSRGYYSTAHSPTGDQIADAAAAWLRMTRSPIVANASLTAPTWGGAGDSRQVTVTLKPTATQTEALALQAGEPMLSDANWGIAIQDDPTSRPHDYFASPRPPSDDDLRTWREISALIGSSYEASAQTNAPAGQGQQAETVVKFAIATDAGSQPRARQIAFGVPTLLQRLGRPVAVTIWGGGGGAEFIVGGCYRHDEKHHRFPLELDLSATFEKC
;
A
#
# COMPACT_ATOMS: atom_id res chain seq x y z
N MET A 1 3.99 -29.05 25.65
CA MET A 1 2.88 -29.98 25.42
C MET A 1 1.81 -29.73 26.48
N GLY A 2 0.67 -29.20 26.12
CA GLY A 2 -0.44 -28.88 27.00
C GLY A 2 -1.63 -28.44 26.16
N THR A 3 -2.45 -29.42 25.79
CA THR A 3 -3.69 -29.23 25.02
C THR A 3 -4.78 -28.71 25.94
N ASN A 4 -5.25 -27.51 25.70
CA ASN A 4 -6.40 -26.93 26.41
C ASN A 4 -7.63 -26.95 25.47
N THR A 5 -8.43 -28.00 25.60
CA THR A 5 -9.76 -28.12 25.00
C THR A 5 -10.79 -27.39 25.86
N ARG A 6 -11.29 -26.24 25.40
CA ARG A 6 -12.47 -25.58 25.99
C ARG A 6 -13.75 -26.14 25.40
N GLY A 7 -14.54 -26.79 26.28
CA GLY A 7 -15.82 -27.41 25.95
C GLY A 7 -16.90 -26.37 25.59
N MET A 8 -17.75 -26.79 24.66
CA MET A 8 -19.02 -26.11 24.31
C MET A 8 -20.06 -26.31 25.42
N PRO A 9 -20.88 -25.32 25.72
CA PRO A 9 -22.01 -25.50 26.63
C PRO A 9 -23.12 -26.33 25.99
N ALA A 10 -23.56 -27.35 26.64
CA ALA A 10 -24.68 -28.21 26.27
C ALA A 10 -26.01 -27.50 26.57
N CYS A 11 -26.93 -27.46 25.61
CA CYS A 11 -28.32 -27.07 25.84
C CYS A 11 -29.08 -28.15 26.54
N ASN A 12 -29.41 -27.96 27.82
CA ASN A 12 -30.30 -28.83 28.59
C ASN A 12 -31.75 -28.55 28.25
N GLY A 13 -32.39 -29.51 27.64
CA GLY A 13 -33.84 -29.49 27.37
C GLY A 13 -34.64 -30.01 28.56
N GLU A 14 -35.38 -29.15 29.21
CA GLU A 14 -36.35 -29.50 30.24
C GLU A 14 -37.74 -29.88 29.66
N ARG A 15 -38.15 -31.11 29.80
CA ARG A 15 -39.49 -31.62 29.44
C ARG A 15 -40.52 -31.15 30.47
N ARG A 16 -41.45 -30.27 30.15
CA ARG A 16 -42.67 -30.00 30.91
C ARG A 16 -43.92 -30.45 30.18
N ARG A 17 -44.86 -30.98 30.98
CA ARG A 17 -46.11 -31.68 30.63
C ARG A 17 -47.12 -30.78 29.93
N ARG A 18 -47.87 -31.40 29.02
CA ARG A 18 -48.85 -30.84 28.12
C ARG A 18 -50.16 -30.43 28.83
N SER A 19 -50.73 -29.25 28.47
CA SER A 19 -52.12 -28.83 28.70
C SER A 19 -52.73 -28.43 27.34
N PRO A 20 -53.98 -28.87 27.00
CA PRO A 20 -54.51 -28.83 25.65
C PRO A 20 -55.09 -27.49 25.19
N ILE A 21 -54.98 -26.43 25.95
CA ILE A 21 -55.50 -25.09 25.56
C ILE A 21 -54.46 -24.20 24.84
N ARG A 22 -53.26 -24.74 24.57
CA ARG A 22 -52.14 -23.94 24.00
C ARG A 22 -51.83 -24.19 22.53
N LEU A 23 -52.73 -24.82 21.77
CA LEU A 23 -52.43 -25.23 20.38
C LEU A 23 -52.47 -24.08 19.37
N VAL A 24 -53.15 -22.98 19.66
CA VAL A 24 -53.26 -21.83 18.73
C VAL A 24 -52.12 -20.82 18.91
N MET A 25 -51.48 -20.77 20.09
CA MET A 25 -50.32 -19.89 20.29
C MET A 25 -48.98 -20.52 19.86
N ALA A 26 -48.90 -21.83 19.71
CA ALA A 26 -47.65 -22.51 19.32
C ALA A 26 -47.28 -22.28 17.85
N THR A 27 -48.25 -22.08 16.96
CA THR A 27 -47.99 -21.84 15.53
C THR A 27 -47.41 -20.44 15.28
N ALA A 28 -47.83 -19.43 16.04
CA ALA A 28 -47.28 -18.07 15.91
C ALA A 28 -45.82 -17.96 16.43
N MET A 29 -45.46 -18.77 17.46
CA MET A 29 -44.11 -18.74 18.04
C MET A 29 -43.09 -19.52 17.20
N VAL A 30 -43.48 -20.56 16.48
CA VAL A 30 -42.60 -21.32 15.58
C VAL A 30 -42.27 -20.48 14.34
N VAL A 31 -43.18 -19.66 13.84
CA VAL A 31 -42.92 -18.74 12.73
C VAL A 31 -41.97 -17.62 13.18
N ALA A 32 -42.13 -17.10 14.40
CA ALA A 32 -41.25 -16.07 14.94
C ALA A 32 -39.80 -16.56 15.18
N ILE A 33 -39.63 -17.83 15.64
CA ILE A 33 -38.31 -18.44 15.84
C ILE A 33 -37.65 -18.81 14.49
N GLY A 34 -38.47 -19.22 13.50
CA GLY A 34 -37.96 -19.51 12.14
C GLY A 34 -37.45 -18.26 11.41
N VAL A 35 -38.10 -17.12 11.60
CA VAL A 35 -37.67 -15.82 11.05
C VAL A 35 -36.43 -15.30 11.75
N SER A 36 -36.28 -15.56 13.07
CA SER A 36 -35.06 -15.13 13.80
C SER A 36 -33.85 -15.97 13.44
N ALA A 37 -33.99 -17.26 13.15
CA ALA A 37 -32.87 -18.12 12.74
C ALA A 37 -32.41 -17.88 11.28
N ALA A 38 -33.37 -17.56 10.38
CA ALA A 38 -33.07 -17.16 9.02
C ALA A 38 -32.39 -15.76 8.97
N GLY A 39 -32.74 -14.86 9.91
CA GLY A 39 -32.12 -13.54 10.05
C GLY A 39 -30.64 -13.56 10.35
N CYS A 40 -30.13 -14.59 11.06
CA CYS A 40 -28.71 -14.66 11.40
C CYS A 40 -27.80 -15.04 10.23
N ILE A 41 -28.30 -15.74 9.21
CA ILE A 41 -27.48 -16.14 8.04
C ILE A 41 -27.47 -15.04 6.95
N PHE A 42 -28.57 -14.26 6.85
CA PHE A 42 -28.69 -13.16 5.89
C PHE A 42 -28.36 -11.78 6.48
N GLY A 43 -28.20 -11.69 7.82
CA GLY A 43 -28.14 -10.44 8.54
C GLY A 43 -26.93 -9.56 8.21
N ARG A 44 -25.77 -10.15 7.94
CA ARG A 44 -24.53 -9.37 7.72
C ARG A 44 -24.48 -8.76 6.34
N ARG A 45 -25.00 -9.40 5.30
CA ARG A 45 -25.08 -8.80 3.97
C ARG A 45 -26.02 -7.58 3.98
N GLY A 46 -27.17 -7.68 4.62
CA GLY A 46 -28.08 -6.54 4.78
C GLY A 46 -27.44 -5.39 5.56
N ALA A 47 -26.63 -5.71 6.59
CA ALA A 47 -25.88 -4.70 7.34
C ALA A 47 -24.79 -4.03 6.48
N ALA A 48 -24.10 -4.79 5.62
CA ALA A 48 -23.12 -4.27 4.67
C ALA A 48 -23.78 -3.34 3.63
N GLU A 49 -24.94 -3.75 3.06
CA GLU A 49 -25.73 -2.94 2.14
C GLU A 49 -26.28 -1.67 2.79
N ASP A 50 -26.66 -1.74 4.07
CA ASP A 50 -27.09 -0.57 4.83
C ASP A 50 -25.94 0.40 5.09
N LEU A 51 -24.74 -0.11 5.45
CA LEU A 51 -23.54 0.69 5.63
C LEU A 51 -23.16 1.39 4.32
N ASP A 52 -23.11 0.68 3.19
CA ASP A 52 -22.84 1.26 1.87
C ASP A 52 -23.80 2.41 1.55
N ARG A 53 -25.12 2.18 1.73
CA ARG A 53 -26.14 3.20 1.46
C ARG A 53 -25.95 4.46 2.30
N HIS A 54 -25.62 4.30 3.59
CA HIS A 54 -25.41 5.44 4.47
C HIS A 54 -24.13 6.21 4.10
N VAL A 55 -23.02 5.51 3.82
CA VAL A 55 -21.77 6.15 3.40
C VAL A 55 -21.95 6.88 2.08
N ARG A 56 -22.66 6.27 1.11
CA ARG A 56 -22.98 6.90 -0.18
C ARG A 56 -23.73 8.22 -0.04
N ALA A 57 -24.57 8.34 1.00
CA ALA A 57 -25.32 9.56 1.29
C ALA A 57 -24.53 10.62 2.07
N MET A 58 -23.32 10.32 2.53
CA MET A 58 -22.53 11.26 3.33
C MET A 58 -21.97 12.41 2.49
N PRO A 59 -21.88 13.62 3.05
CA PRO A 59 -21.26 14.76 2.39
C PRO A 59 -19.80 14.46 2.00
N GLY A 60 -19.40 14.85 0.78
CA GLY A 60 -18.04 14.63 0.27
C GLY A 60 -17.82 13.28 -0.40
N VAL A 61 -18.81 12.38 -0.39
CA VAL A 61 -18.80 11.13 -1.15
C VAL A 61 -19.38 11.38 -2.54
N ALA A 62 -18.67 10.91 -3.57
CA ALA A 62 -19.13 10.94 -4.96
C ALA A 62 -19.83 9.65 -5.35
N ASP A 63 -19.28 8.50 -4.94
CA ASP A 63 -19.83 7.17 -5.20
C ASP A 63 -19.26 6.15 -4.21
N THR A 64 -19.93 4.98 -4.11
CA THR A 64 -19.46 3.82 -3.35
C THR A 64 -19.65 2.55 -4.16
N ASP A 65 -18.71 1.62 -3.99
CA ASP A 65 -18.81 0.26 -4.50
C ASP A 65 -18.50 -0.72 -3.36
N MET A 66 -19.40 -1.67 -3.15
CA MET A 66 -19.35 -2.62 -2.05
C MET A 66 -19.18 -4.05 -2.55
N THR A 67 -18.21 -4.76 -1.97
CA THR A 67 -18.06 -6.20 -2.14
C THR A 67 -18.33 -6.90 -0.81
N TYR A 68 -19.25 -7.85 -0.81
CA TYR A 68 -19.47 -8.73 0.33
C TYR A 68 -19.40 -10.19 -0.12
N VAL A 69 -18.43 -10.90 0.44
CA VAL A 69 -18.20 -12.33 0.18
C VAL A 69 -18.41 -13.09 1.48
N ASN A 70 -19.20 -14.16 1.40
CA ASN A 70 -19.32 -15.13 2.48
C ASN A 70 -19.15 -16.52 1.86
N SER A 71 -17.95 -17.08 2.01
CA SER A 71 -17.65 -18.40 1.46
C SER A 71 -17.10 -19.32 2.53
N PHE A 72 -17.40 -20.60 2.36
CA PHE A 72 -16.93 -21.63 3.28
C PHE A 72 -15.39 -21.75 3.33
N THR A 73 -14.72 -21.43 2.24
CA THR A 73 -13.26 -21.55 2.10
C THR A 73 -12.49 -20.31 2.48
N SER A 74 -13.00 -19.12 2.16
CA SER A 74 -12.31 -17.83 2.41
C SER A 74 -12.89 -17.04 3.58
N GLY A 75 -13.96 -17.56 4.20
CA GLY A 75 -14.63 -16.85 5.29
C GLY A 75 -15.50 -15.69 4.79
N GLU A 76 -15.79 -14.78 5.70
CA GLU A 76 -16.58 -13.59 5.45
C GLU A 76 -15.66 -12.38 5.28
N ARG A 77 -15.85 -11.63 4.21
CA ARG A 77 -15.12 -10.41 3.89
C ARG A 77 -16.08 -9.33 3.39
N PHE A 78 -15.85 -8.13 3.87
CA PHE A 78 -16.57 -6.93 3.47
C PHE A 78 -15.58 -5.85 3.03
N ASP A 79 -15.67 -5.39 1.79
CA ASP A 79 -14.85 -4.31 1.26
C ASP A 79 -15.78 -3.17 0.82
N LEU A 80 -15.50 -1.95 1.29
CA LEU A 80 -16.20 -0.73 0.91
C LEU A 80 -15.23 0.23 0.22
N ASN A 81 -15.41 0.40 -1.08
CA ASN A 81 -14.68 1.40 -1.87
C ASN A 81 -15.50 2.69 -1.91
N VAL A 82 -14.91 3.78 -1.49
CA VAL A 82 -15.53 5.11 -1.43
C VAL A 82 -14.77 6.06 -2.34
N THR A 83 -15.40 6.50 -3.41
CA THR A 83 -14.89 7.57 -4.27
C THR A 83 -15.27 8.91 -3.66
N LEU A 84 -14.27 9.73 -3.37
CA LEU A 84 -14.43 11.02 -2.73
C LEU A 84 -14.55 12.14 -3.77
N ARG A 85 -15.26 13.21 -3.40
CA ARG A 85 -15.28 14.44 -4.18
C ARG A 85 -13.99 15.22 -3.96
N GLN A 86 -13.57 16.01 -4.94
CA GLN A 86 -12.36 16.84 -4.82
C GLN A 86 -12.46 17.90 -3.71
N ASP A 87 -13.65 18.37 -3.44
CA ASP A 87 -13.96 19.39 -2.43
C ASP A 87 -14.21 18.82 -1.01
N ILE A 88 -14.03 17.49 -0.80
CA ILE A 88 -14.19 16.86 0.51
C ILE A 88 -13.34 17.57 1.57
N THR A 89 -13.90 17.78 2.73
CA THR A 89 -13.21 18.42 3.86
C THR A 89 -12.67 17.41 4.87
N GLU A 90 -11.70 17.83 5.72
CA GLU A 90 -11.20 16.96 6.79
C GLU A 90 -12.29 16.51 7.77
N PRO A 91 -13.24 17.33 8.21
CA PRO A 91 -14.35 16.84 9.02
C PRO A 91 -15.17 15.76 8.33
N GLN A 92 -15.48 15.93 7.04
CA GLN A 92 -16.27 14.95 6.28
C GLN A 92 -15.57 13.60 6.16
N ILE A 93 -14.27 13.59 5.85
CA ILE A 93 -13.52 12.33 5.75
C ILE A 93 -13.35 11.65 7.11
N ARG A 94 -13.22 12.43 8.19
CA ARG A 94 -13.23 11.93 9.59
C ARG A 94 -14.54 11.25 9.93
N ASP A 95 -15.67 11.84 9.55
CA ASP A 95 -16.99 11.29 9.80
C ASP A 95 -17.19 9.96 9.06
N ILE A 96 -16.70 9.84 7.81
CA ILE A 96 -16.71 8.57 7.07
C ILE A 96 -15.95 7.48 7.82
N GLY A 97 -14.72 7.76 8.28
CA GLY A 97 -13.89 6.81 9.01
C GLY A 97 -14.50 6.37 10.34
N LYS A 98 -15.03 7.30 11.12
CA LYS A 98 -15.75 7.02 12.38
C LYS A 98 -17.00 6.18 12.15
N PHE A 99 -17.81 6.57 11.18
CA PHE A 99 -19.03 5.87 10.85
C PHE A 99 -18.76 4.43 10.40
N PHE A 100 -17.79 4.23 9.51
CA PHE A 100 -17.36 2.91 9.08
C PHE A 100 -16.96 2.03 10.29
N ALA A 101 -16.10 2.55 11.16
CA ALA A 101 -15.64 1.82 12.33
C ALA A 101 -16.79 1.43 13.26
N SER A 102 -17.63 2.41 13.65
CA SER A 102 -18.78 2.16 14.53
C SER A 102 -19.75 1.13 13.94
N ARG A 103 -20.10 1.27 12.66
CA ARG A 103 -21.07 0.35 12.03
C ARG A 103 -20.52 -1.06 11.84
N THR A 104 -19.23 -1.20 11.54
CA THR A 104 -18.59 -2.53 11.43
C THR A 104 -18.51 -3.22 12.80
N ASP A 105 -18.35 -2.48 13.90
CA ASP A 105 -18.43 -3.03 15.26
C ASP A 105 -19.86 -3.43 15.62
N ASP A 106 -20.81 -2.53 15.44
CA ASP A 106 -22.22 -2.75 15.80
C ASP A 106 -22.85 -3.95 15.07
N THR A 107 -22.39 -4.23 13.85
CA THR A 107 -22.93 -5.28 12.99
C THR A 107 -22.12 -6.57 13.01
N GLY A 108 -20.98 -6.59 13.69
CA GLY A 108 -20.05 -7.72 13.73
C GLY A 108 -19.28 -7.95 12.42
N LEU A 109 -19.31 -7.03 11.45
CA LEU A 109 -18.51 -7.12 10.23
C LEU A 109 -17.01 -7.06 10.56
N ALA A 110 -16.61 -6.29 11.59
CA ALA A 110 -15.25 -6.21 12.08
C ALA A 110 -14.74 -7.51 12.75
N GLU A 111 -15.61 -8.46 13.13
CA GLU A 111 -15.20 -9.74 13.70
C GLU A 111 -14.50 -10.65 12.68
N ARG A 112 -14.67 -10.38 11.40
CA ARG A 112 -14.14 -11.16 10.30
C ARG A 112 -13.09 -10.37 9.52
N SER A 113 -13.48 -9.75 8.43
CA SER A 113 -12.62 -8.86 7.65
C SER A 113 -13.49 -7.74 7.07
N ALA A 114 -13.21 -6.52 7.47
CA ALA A 114 -13.83 -5.33 6.91
C ALA A 114 -12.75 -4.36 6.45
N GLU A 115 -12.85 -3.89 5.23
CA GLU A 115 -11.86 -2.99 4.63
C GLU A 115 -12.55 -1.76 4.05
N LEU A 116 -12.03 -0.58 4.39
CA LEU A 116 -12.45 0.70 3.84
C LEU A 116 -11.36 1.20 2.89
N TRP A 117 -11.72 1.42 1.64
CA TRP A 117 -10.88 2.06 0.63
C TRP A 117 -11.42 3.45 0.34
N LEU A 118 -10.62 4.48 0.59
CA LEU A 118 -10.91 5.85 0.19
C LEU A 118 -10.12 6.17 -1.08
N ARG A 119 -10.79 6.69 -2.10
CA ARG A 119 -10.20 7.04 -3.39
C ARG A 119 -10.49 8.49 -3.72
N LEU A 120 -9.45 9.26 -3.94
CA LEU A 120 -9.56 10.64 -4.42
C LEU A 120 -9.06 10.69 -5.87
N PRO A 121 -9.93 10.98 -6.86
CA PRO A 121 -9.54 11.02 -8.26
C PRO A 121 -8.39 12.03 -8.50
N VAL A 122 -7.46 11.69 -9.36
CA VAL A 122 -6.39 12.62 -9.78
C VAL A 122 -6.97 13.64 -10.77
N VAL A 123 -6.62 14.91 -10.61
CA VAL A 123 -7.08 15.99 -11.49
C VAL A 123 -5.89 16.82 -12.00
N PRO A 124 -5.72 16.96 -13.31
CA PRO A 124 -6.50 16.30 -14.37
C PRO A 124 -6.30 14.78 -14.37
N PRO A 125 -7.28 14.01 -14.88
CA PRO A 125 -7.11 12.57 -14.97
C PRO A 125 -5.92 12.25 -15.90
N PRO A 126 -5.20 11.14 -15.62
CA PRO A 126 -4.10 10.71 -16.47
C PRO A 126 -4.59 10.42 -17.91
N ALA A 127 -3.70 10.57 -18.89
CA ALA A 127 -4.03 10.25 -20.26
C ALA A 127 -4.48 8.78 -20.39
N PRO A 128 -5.48 8.46 -21.23
CA PRO A 128 -6.07 7.11 -21.30
C PRO A 128 -5.08 5.98 -21.61
N ASN A 129 -3.97 6.30 -22.24
CA ASN A 129 -2.89 5.37 -22.60
C ASN A 129 -1.75 5.35 -21.60
N ASN A 130 -1.82 6.12 -20.53
CA ASN A 130 -0.83 6.06 -19.46
C ASN A 130 -1.22 4.96 -18.45
N LEU A 131 -0.80 3.73 -18.74
CA LEU A 131 -1.07 2.56 -17.91
C LEU A 131 -0.38 2.61 -16.53
N TYR A 132 0.53 3.54 -16.33
CA TYR A 132 1.37 3.62 -15.12
C TYR A 132 0.97 4.76 -14.18
N ALA A 133 0.26 5.77 -14.69
CA ALA A 133 -0.22 6.84 -13.82
C ALA A 133 -1.45 6.38 -13.02
N PRO A 134 -1.44 6.47 -11.68
CA PRO A 134 -2.62 6.17 -10.90
C PRO A 134 -3.73 7.17 -11.25
N ASP A 135 -4.93 6.66 -11.48
CA ASP A 135 -6.13 7.46 -11.74
C ASP A 135 -6.72 8.07 -10.45
N HIS A 136 -6.25 7.58 -9.30
CA HIS A 136 -6.68 8.05 -7.99
C HIS A 136 -5.55 7.94 -6.96
N GLN A 137 -5.64 8.77 -5.93
CA GLN A 137 -4.91 8.64 -4.69
C GLN A 137 -5.74 7.77 -3.73
N SER A 138 -5.12 6.97 -2.88
CA SER A 138 -5.85 5.99 -2.09
C SER A 138 -5.42 5.93 -0.63
N ALA A 139 -6.41 5.66 0.25
CA ALA A 139 -6.12 5.21 1.61
C ALA A 139 -6.96 3.97 1.91
N SER A 140 -6.36 2.98 2.57
CA SER A 140 -7.05 1.76 2.99
C SER A 140 -6.90 1.52 4.49
N PHE A 141 -7.98 1.03 5.10
CA PHE A 141 -8.08 0.74 6.52
C PHE A 141 -8.72 -0.62 6.72
N SER A 142 -7.94 -1.57 7.24
CA SER A 142 -8.41 -2.93 7.49
C SER A 142 -8.79 -3.11 8.95
N ARG A 143 -9.91 -3.82 9.19
CA ARG A 143 -10.40 -4.23 10.52
C ARG A 143 -10.74 -5.72 10.52
N GLY A 144 -10.56 -6.41 11.64
CA GLY A 144 -10.99 -7.78 11.82
C GLY A 144 -9.86 -8.80 11.90
N TYR A 145 -10.16 -10.05 11.55
CA TYR A 145 -9.37 -11.25 11.83
C TYR A 145 -7.89 -11.20 11.42
N TYR A 146 -7.55 -10.48 10.38
CA TYR A 146 -6.16 -10.35 9.92
C TYR A 146 -5.38 -9.25 10.65
N SER A 147 -6.07 -8.42 11.43
CA SER A 147 -5.47 -7.40 12.31
C SER A 147 -5.70 -7.77 13.79
N THR A 148 -5.36 -8.99 14.15
CA THR A 148 -5.83 -9.70 15.35
C THR A 148 -5.44 -9.08 16.69
N ALA A 149 -4.46 -8.21 16.76
CA ALA A 149 -4.08 -7.57 18.01
C ALA A 149 -4.66 -6.15 18.16
N HIS A 150 -4.82 -5.41 17.07
CA HIS A 150 -5.12 -3.96 17.15
C HIS A 150 -5.90 -3.47 15.92
N SER A 151 -7.17 -3.84 15.79
CA SER A 151 -8.04 -3.16 14.83
C SER A 151 -8.06 -1.66 15.13
N PRO A 152 -7.83 -0.78 14.15
CA PRO A 152 -7.82 0.66 14.39
C PRO A 152 -9.20 1.13 14.87
N THR A 153 -9.21 2.02 15.86
CA THR A 153 -10.43 2.68 16.33
C THR A 153 -10.97 3.64 15.28
N GLY A 154 -12.23 4.06 15.45
CA GLY A 154 -12.82 5.07 14.57
C GLY A 154 -12.05 6.39 14.56
N ASP A 155 -11.52 6.81 15.69
CA ASP A 155 -10.69 8.02 15.79
C ASP A 155 -9.34 7.83 15.06
N GLN A 156 -8.70 6.68 15.20
CA GLN A 156 -7.45 6.38 14.49
C GLN A 156 -7.64 6.36 12.97
N ILE A 157 -8.73 5.76 12.47
CA ILE A 157 -9.08 5.78 11.04
C ILE A 157 -9.34 7.21 10.59
N ALA A 158 -10.14 7.97 11.35
CA ALA A 158 -10.49 9.34 11.02
C ALA A 158 -9.27 10.25 10.95
N ASP A 159 -8.35 10.14 11.93
CA ASP A 159 -7.14 10.94 12.00
C ASP A 159 -6.16 10.59 10.86
N ALA A 160 -5.98 9.30 10.58
CA ALA A 160 -5.11 8.85 9.51
C ALA A 160 -5.68 9.21 8.11
N ALA A 161 -6.99 9.12 7.91
CA ALA A 161 -7.66 9.54 6.68
C ALA A 161 -7.52 11.05 6.46
N ALA A 162 -7.66 11.87 7.51
CA ALA A 162 -7.44 13.31 7.44
C ALA A 162 -5.97 13.66 7.13
N ALA A 163 -5.01 12.95 7.75
CA ALA A 163 -3.59 13.11 7.44
C ALA A 163 -3.30 12.79 5.98
N TRP A 164 -3.83 11.66 5.46
CA TRP A 164 -3.74 11.32 4.06
C TRP A 164 -4.34 12.40 3.15
N LEU A 165 -5.52 12.93 3.48
CA LEU A 165 -6.15 14.00 2.69
C LEU A 165 -5.29 15.27 2.65
N ARG A 166 -4.63 15.64 3.75
CA ARG A 166 -3.68 16.78 3.76
C ARG A 166 -2.47 16.52 2.86
N MET A 167 -1.91 15.31 2.91
CA MET A 167 -0.81 14.93 2.01
C MET A 167 -1.21 15.04 0.54
N THR A 168 -2.40 14.55 0.16
CA THR A 168 -2.89 14.63 -1.23
C THR A 168 -3.03 16.07 -1.73
N ARG A 169 -3.19 17.03 -0.83
CA ARG A 169 -3.35 18.47 -1.14
C ARG A 169 -2.05 19.27 -1.04
N SER A 170 -0.98 18.63 -0.63
CA SER A 170 0.31 19.31 -0.56
C SER A 170 0.80 19.70 -1.96
N PRO A 171 1.28 20.94 -2.18
CA PRO A 171 1.74 21.40 -3.48
C PRO A 171 2.91 20.61 -4.04
N ILE A 172 3.68 19.94 -3.18
CA ILE A 172 4.84 19.11 -3.57
C ILE A 172 4.49 17.67 -3.89
N VAL A 173 3.27 17.23 -3.57
CA VAL A 173 2.83 15.84 -3.76
C VAL A 173 2.13 15.68 -5.10
N ALA A 174 2.55 14.68 -5.85
CA ALA A 174 1.89 14.23 -7.08
C ALA A 174 0.88 13.11 -6.78
N ASN A 175 1.24 12.19 -5.89
CA ASN A 175 0.36 11.10 -5.44
C ASN A 175 0.67 10.74 -3.98
N ALA A 176 -0.35 10.31 -3.24
CA ALA A 176 -0.19 9.77 -1.88
C ALA A 176 -1.07 8.54 -1.69
N SER A 177 -0.50 7.50 -1.08
CA SER A 177 -1.24 6.34 -0.62
C SER A 177 -0.94 6.06 0.85
N LEU A 178 -1.94 5.54 1.56
CA LEU A 178 -1.85 5.12 2.95
C LEU A 178 -2.48 3.74 3.10
N THR A 179 -1.79 2.81 3.75
CA THR A 179 -2.34 1.50 4.12
C THR A 179 -2.18 1.29 5.63
N ALA A 180 -3.26 0.96 6.32
CA ALA A 180 -3.29 0.78 7.76
C ALA A 180 -4.29 -0.29 8.20
N PRO A 181 -3.85 -1.34 8.92
CA PRO A 181 -2.50 -1.89 8.98
C PRO A 181 -2.12 -2.63 7.70
N THR A 182 -0.83 -2.93 7.53
CA THR A 182 -0.38 -3.74 6.39
C THR A 182 -0.61 -5.23 6.65
N TRP A 183 -1.02 -5.96 5.60
CA TRP A 183 -1.21 -7.40 5.63
C TRP A 183 0.11 -8.13 5.89
N GLY A 184 0.11 -9.04 6.86
CA GLY A 184 1.21 -9.99 7.05
C GLY A 184 2.51 -9.43 7.63
N GLY A 185 2.57 -8.18 8.05
CA GLY A 185 3.72 -7.61 8.75
C GLY A 185 3.79 -8.06 10.22
N ALA A 186 4.99 -8.32 10.72
CA ALA A 186 5.23 -8.52 12.15
C ALA A 186 5.15 -7.17 12.87
N GLY A 187 3.95 -6.61 12.99
CA GLY A 187 3.69 -5.34 13.67
C GLY A 187 2.63 -4.50 12.96
N ASP A 188 1.97 -3.67 13.73
CA ASP A 188 0.89 -2.76 13.28
C ASP A 188 1.44 -1.58 12.45
N SER A 189 2.31 -1.82 11.50
CA SER A 189 2.97 -0.77 10.75
C SER A 189 2.04 -0.21 9.66
N ARG A 190 1.67 1.05 9.82
CA ARG A 190 1.09 1.84 8.74
C ARG A 190 2.14 2.06 7.66
N GLN A 191 1.74 1.97 6.40
CA GLN A 191 2.60 2.29 5.27
C GLN A 191 2.07 3.53 4.57
N VAL A 192 2.92 4.52 4.43
CA VAL A 192 2.67 5.74 3.67
C VAL A 192 3.58 5.72 2.46
N THR A 193 3.03 5.87 1.27
CA THR A 193 3.82 6.09 0.06
C THR A 193 3.44 7.44 -0.54
N VAL A 194 4.43 8.28 -0.73
CA VAL A 194 4.25 9.61 -1.31
C VAL A 194 5.11 9.73 -2.56
N THR A 195 4.47 10.06 -3.68
CA THR A 195 5.19 10.45 -4.89
C THR A 195 5.30 11.97 -4.93
N LEU A 196 6.51 12.47 -4.89
CA LEU A 196 6.80 13.89 -4.94
C LEU A 196 6.87 14.37 -6.40
N LYS A 197 6.52 15.65 -6.61
CA LYS A 197 6.76 16.33 -7.89
C LYS A 197 8.26 16.52 -8.11
N PRO A 198 8.72 16.61 -9.37
CA PRO A 198 10.15 16.76 -9.69
C PRO A 198 10.82 18.00 -9.07
N THR A 199 10.03 19.02 -8.74
CA THR A 199 10.52 20.27 -8.14
C THR A 199 10.66 20.22 -6.62
N ALA A 200 10.17 19.17 -5.97
CA ALA A 200 10.23 19.05 -4.51
C ALA A 200 11.67 18.95 -4.00
N THR A 201 11.91 19.59 -2.87
CA THR A 201 13.19 19.57 -2.16
C THR A 201 13.15 18.61 -0.97
N GLN A 202 14.32 18.20 -0.48
CA GLN A 202 14.42 17.39 0.73
C GLN A 202 13.79 18.11 1.94
N THR A 203 14.01 19.40 2.07
CA THR A 203 13.46 20.20 3.18
C THR A 203 11.94 20.17 3.19
N GLU A 204 11.31 20.30 2.01
CA GLU A 204 9.84 20.21 1.89
C GLU A 204 9.33 18.80 2.17
N ALA A 205 10.04 17.76 1.73
CA ALA A 205 9.69 16.37 2.03
C ALA A 205 9.79 16.06 3.53
N LEU A 206 10.82 16.56 4.22
CA LEU A 206 10.96 16.46 5.67
C LEU A 206 9.85 17.22 6.40
N ALA A 207 9.50 18.41 5.93
CA ALA A 207 8.41 19.21 6.50
C ALA A 207 7.06 18.52 6.32
N LEU A 208 6.82 17.89 5.18
CA LEU A 208 5.61 17.10 4.94
C LEU A 208 5.50 15.94 5.95
N GLN A 209 6.57 15.17 6.13
CA GLN A 209 6.61 14.05 7.08
C GLN A 209 6.42 14.53 8.53
N ALA A 210 7.12 15.59 8.93
CA ALA A 210 7.01 16.16 10.27
C ALA A 210 5.64 16.81 10.55
N GLY A 211 4.96 17.28 9.51
CA GLY A 211 3.62 17.87 9.58
C GLY A 211 2.51 16.85 9.88
N GLU A 212 2.80 15.54 9.81
CA GLU A 212 1.84 14.47 10.05
C GLU A 212 2.22 13.60 11.26
N PRO A 213 2.13 14.15 12.50
CA PRO A 213 2.56 13.43 13.70
C PRO A 213 1.81 12.13 13.94
N MET A 214 0.58 11.99 13.43
CA MET A 214 -0.20 10.77 13.48
C MET A 214 0.41 9.61 12.68
N LEU A 215 1.32 9.92 11.75
CA LEU A 215 2.01 8.97 10.89
C LEU A 215 3.51 8.88 11.22
N SER A 216 3.93 9.40 12.38
CA SER A 216 5.35 9.42 12.80
C SER A 216 5.96 8.02 12.95
N ASP A 217 5.15 7.02 13.28
CA ASP A 217 5.52 5.61 13.43
C ASP A 217 5.25 4.77 12.16
N ALA A 218 4.74 5.40 11.10
CA ALA A 218 4.51 4.72 9.83
C ALA A 218 5.83 4.45 9.09
N ASN A 219 5.81 3.42 8.25
CA ASN A 219 6.85 3.22 7.25
C ASN A 219 6.60 4.15 6.07
N TRP A 220 7.53 5.06 5.83
CA TRP A 220 7.43 6.02 4.74
C TRP A 220 8.22 5.54 3.53
N GLY A 221 7.53 5.40 2.39
CA GLY A 221 8.14 5.30 1.07
C GLY A 221 7.99 6.65 0.36
N ILE A 222 9.09 7.24 -0.08
CA ILE A 222 9.07 8.50 -0.82
C ILE A 222 9.63 8.24 -2.20
N ALA A 223 8.81 8.47 -3.22
CA ALA A 223 9.16 8.34 -4.63
C ALA A 223 9.17 9.72 -5.31
N ILE A 224 9.88 9.85 -6.41
CA ILE A 224 9.88 11.04 -7.25
C ILE A 224 9.47 10.60 -8.64
N GLN A 225 8.48 11.26 -9.18
CA GLN A 225 8.01 11.01 -10.52
C GLN A 225 8.44 12.14 -11.43
N ASP A 226 9.40 11.87 -12.32
CA ASP A 226 9.90 12.87 -13.25
C ASP A 226 8.92 13.19 -14.38
N ASP A 227 8.16 12.20 -14.84
CA ASP A 227 7.16 12.37 -15.90
C ASP A 227 5.99 11.38 -15.70
N PRO A 228 4.77 11.86 -15.44
CA PRO A 228 3.59 11.00 -15.27
C PRO A 228 3.19 10.24 -16.54
N THR A 229 3.74 10.59 -17.70
CA THR A 229 3.44 9.95 -18.99
C THR A 229 4.47 8.89 -19.39
N SER A 230 5.58 8.81 -18.69
CA SER A 230 6.65 7.83 -18.95
C SER A 230 6.51 6.58 -18.07
N ARG A 231 7.27 5.54 -18.41
CA ARG A 231 7.49 4.43 -17.47
C ARG A 231 8.04 4.97 -16.17
N PRO A 232 7.58 4.47 -15.01
CA PRO A 232 7.98 5.03 -13.73
C PRO A 232 9.49 4.89 -13.53
N HIS A 233 10.12 6.02 -13.21
CA HIS A 233 11.45 6.07 -12.65
C HIS A 233 11.31 6.34 -11.16
N ASP A 234 11.05 5.28 -10.39
CA ASP A 234 10.71 5.40 -8.99
C ASP A 234 11.95 5.53 -8.12
N TYR A 235 11.98 6.56 -7.29
CA TYR A 235 12.99 6.70 -6.25
C TYR A 235 12.34 6.55 -4.89
N PHE A 236 12.74 5.53 -4.15
CA PHE A 236 12.22 5.24 -2.82
C PHE A 236 13.26 5.56 -1.75
N ALA A 237 12.83 6.21 -0.68
CA ALA A 237 13.65 6.44 0.51
C ALA A 237 12.79 6.21 1.76
N SER A 238 13.20 5.30 2.61
CA SER A 238 12.50 4.98 3.84
C SER A 238 13.53 4.69 4.94
N PRO A 239 13.34 5.18 6.17
CA PRO A 239 12.27 6.06 6.66
C PRO A 239 12.55 7.56 6.44
N ARG A 240 13.69 7.93 5.87
CA ARG A 240 14.08 9.33 5.63
C ARG A 240 13.94 9.70 4.16
N PRO A 241 13.51 10.93 3.85
CA PRO A 241 13.53 11.42 2.48
C PRO A 241 14.93 11.42 1.88
N PRO A 242 15.05 11.30 0.56
CA PRO A 242 16.34 11.37 -0.12
C PRO A 242 17.00 12.76 0.06
N SER A 243 18.31 12.82 0.03
CA SER A 243 19.03 14.09 0.03
C SER A 243 18.83 14.87 -1.28
N ASP A 244 19.11 16.17 -1.27
CA ASP A 244 19.05 16.97 -2.50
C ASP A 244 20.05 16.48 -3.55
N ASP A 245 21.19 15.93 -3.12
CA ASP A 245 22.18 15.32 -4.02
C ASP A 245 21.63 14.02 -4.63
N ASP A 246 20.95 13.20 -3.84
CA ASP A 246 20.27 12.01 -4.37
C ASP A 246 19.20 12.39 -5.40
N LEU A 247 18.36 13.38 -5.08
CA LEU A 247 17.32 13.86 -5.96
C LEU A 247 17.87 14.39 -7.28
N ARG A 248 18.93 15.19 -7.19
CA ARG A 248 19.59 15.75 -8.38
C ARG A 248 20.20 14.64 -9.24
N THR A 249 20.95 13.74 -8.63
CA THR A 249 21.57 12.61 -9.32
C THR A 249 20.51 11.72 -9.96
N TRP A 250 19.42 11.45 -9.26
CA TRP A 250 18.34 10.65 -9.81
C TRP A 250 17.67 11.29 -11.03
N ARG A 251 17.44 12.61 -11.03
CA ARG A 251 16.92 13.34 -12.19
C ARG A 251 17.85 13.23 -13.40
N GLU A 252 19.16 13.36 -13.18
CA GLU A 252 20.15 13.18 -14.25
C GLU A 252 20.15 11.73 -14.79
N ILE A 253 19.99 10.74 -13.91
CA ILE A 253 19.86 9.33 -14.29
C ILE A 253 18.58 9.10 -15.09
N SER A 254 17.45 9.60 -14.62
CA SER A 254 16.16 9.47 -15.31
C SER A 254 16.20 10.09 -16.70
N ALA A 255 16.80 11.28 -16.82
CA ALA A 255 17.00 11.93 -18.12
C ALA A 255 17.93 11.14 -19.05
N LEU A 256 18.99 10.51 -18.50
CA LEU A 256 19.90 9.68 -19.27
C LEU A 256 19.20 8.39 -19.75
N ILE A 257 18.42 7.72 -18.89
CA ILE A 257 17.72 6.48 -19.20
C ILE A 257 16.60 6.75 -20.23
N GLY A 258 15.82 7.81 -20.00
CA GLY A 258 14.69 8.20 -20.83
C GLY A 258 13.47 7.31 -20.63
N SER A 259 12.36 7.69 -21.23
CA SER A 259 11.04 7.07 -21.03
C SER A 259 10.89 5.64 -21.61
N SER A 260 11.88 5.17 -22.35
CA SER A 260 11.82 3.84 -22.99
C SER A 260 12.19 2.68 -22.06
N TYR A 261 12.79 2.97 -20.91
CA TYR A 261 13.32 1.96 -20.00
C TYR A 261 12.77 2.18 -18.59
N GLU A 262 12.68 1.09 -17.84
CA GLU A 262 12.30 1.11 -16.43
C GLU A 262 13.53 1.36 -15.57
N ALA A 263 13.37 2.16 -14.51
CA ALA A 263 14.40 2.37 -13.52
C ALA A 263 13.79 2.56 -12.13
N SER A 264 14.47 2.08 -11.12
CA SER A 264 14.14 2.33 -9.71
C SER A 264 15.40 2.54 -8.90
N ALA A 265 15.31 3.40 -7.91
CA ALA A 265 16.36 3.55 -6.91
C ALA A 265 15.75 3.52 -5.52
N GLN A 266 16.54 3.09 -4.55
CA GLN A 266 16.17 3.07 -3.15
C GLN A 266 17.35 3.50 -2.30
N THR A 267 17.16 4.49 -1.43
CA THR A 267 18.11 4.81 -0.35
C THR A 267 17.57 4.31 0.98
N ASN A 268 18.48 4.14 1.94
CA ASN A 268 18.19 3.58 3.26
C ASN A 268 17.47 2.21 3.15
N ALA A 269 17.78 1.45 2.11
CA ALA A 269 17.29 0.09 1.98
C ALA A 269 17.66 -0.69 3.26
N PRO A 270 16.71 -1.39 3.89
CA PRO A 270 17.04 -2.19 5.04
C PRO A 270 18.12 -3.20 4.65
N ALA A 271 19.15 -3.35 5.49
CA ALA A 271 20.18 -4.35 5.28
C ALA A 271 19.54 -5.75 5.30
N GLY A 272 19.05 -6.19 4.15
CA GLY A 272 18.50 -7.52 3.91
C GLY A 272 19.60 -8.49 3.51
N GLN A 273 19.29 -9.77 3.51
CA GLN A 273 20.18 -10.80 2.97
C GLN A 273 20.54 -10.46 1.51
N GLY A 274 21.82 -10.19 1.26
CA GLY A 274 22.35 -9.87 -0.07
C GLY A 274 22.48 -8.38 -0.42
N GLN A 275 21.97 -7.44 0.40
CA GLN A 275 22.20 -6.02 0.17
C GLN A 275 23.55 -5.59 0.73
N GLN A 276 24.43 -5.13 -0.15
CA GLN A 276 25.82 -4.75 0.20
C GLN A 276 26.04 -3.23 0.25
N ALA A 277 24.99 -2.44 0.00
CA ALA A 277 24.99 -0.98 0.09
C ALA A 277 23.63 -0.44 0.53
N GLU A 278 23.62 0.67 1.26
CA GLU A 278 22.39 1.36 1.68
C GLU A 278 21.59 1.96 0.52
N THR A 279 22.27 2.32 -0.56
CA THR A 279 21.64 2.83 -1.78
C THR A 279 21.73 1.77 -2.86
N VAL A 280 20.58 1.46 -3.46
CA VAL A 280 20.45 0.49 -4.54
C VAL A 280 19.81 1.18 -5.73
N VAL A 281 20.40 1.03 -6.91
CA VAL A 281 19.82 1.51 -8.19
C VAL A 281 19.63 0.31 -9.10
N LYS A 282 18.42 0.18 -9.63
CA LYS A 282 18.04 -0.88 -10.56
C LYS A 282 17.49 -0.26 -11.83
N PHE A 283 17.90 -0.75 -12.99
CA PHE A 283 17.31 -0.34 -14.26
C PHE A 283 17.35 -1.43 -15.30
N ALA A 284 16.35 -1.41 -16.18
CA ALA A 284 16.29 -2.29 -17.34
C ALA A 284 16.92 -1.60 -18.54
N ILE A 285 17.64 -2.35 -19.35
CA ILE A 285 18.11 -1.91 -20.67
C ILE A 285 17.79 -2.98 -21.71
N ALA A 286 17.68 -2.58 -23.00
CA ALA A 286 17.28 -3.51 -24.05
C ALA A 286 18.21 -4.72 -24.19
N THR A 287 17.70 -5.75 -24.79
CA THR A 287 18.16 -7.16 -24.82
C THR A 287 19.60 -7.41 -25.22
N ASP A 288 20.27 -6.47 -25.86
CA ASP A 288 21.67 -6.58 -26.28
C ASP A 288 22.51 -5.44 -25.71
N ALA A 289 22.40 -5.22 -24.39
CA ALA A 289 23.00 -4.10 -23.70
C ALA A 289 24.49 -3.89 -23.97
N GLY A 290 25.23 -4.95 -24.28
CA GLY A 290 26.65 -4.88 -24.63
C GLY A 290 26.91 -4.46 -26.08
N SER A 291 25.95 -4.65 -26.97
CA SER A 291 26.13 -4.46 -28.41
C SER A 291 25.48 -3.18 -28.95
N GLN A 292 24.42 -2.68 -28.29
CA GLN A 292 23.75 -1.46 -28.71
C GLN A 292 24.45 -0.21 -28.13
N PRO A 293 24.88 0.76 -28.94
CA PRO A 293 25.61 1.94 -28.46
C PRO A 293 24.86 2.71 -27.38
N ARG A 294 23.53 2.83 -27.50
CA ARG A 294 22.69 3.53 -26.52
C ARG A 294 22.60 2.78 -25.19
N ALA A 295 22.43 1.46 -25.24
CA ALA A 295 22.36 0.62 -24.05
C ALA A 295 23.71 0.67 -23.28
N ARG A 296 24.84 0.60 -24.02
CA ARG A 296 26.18 0.76 -23.42
C ARG A 296 26.38 2.15 -22.85
N GLN A 297 25.91 3.20 -23.52
CA GLN A 297 25.97 4.57 -23.00
C GLN A 297 25.23 4.68 -21.65
N ILE A 298 24.03 4.11 -21.53
CA ILE A 298 23.26 4.09 -20.28
C ILE A 298 23.99 3.27 -19.21
N ALA A 299 24.45 2.06 -19.56
CA ALA A 299 25.12 1.16 -18.62
C ALA A 299 26.37 1.75 -17.99
N PHE A 300 27.13 2.56 -18.69
CA PHE A 300 28.31 3.27 -18.16
C PHE A 300 27.99 4.67 -17.61
N GLY A 301 27.01 5.35 -18.19
CA GLY A 301 26.61 6.70 -17.79
C GLY A 301 25.97 6.75 -16.40
N VAL A 302 25.07 5.81 -16.09
CA VAL A 302 24.41 5.75 -14.77
C VAL A 302 25.43 5.58 -13.64
N PRO A 303 26.34 4.61 -13.65
CA PRO A 303 27.38 4.48 -12.62
C PRO A 303 28.29 5.71 -12.52
N THR A 304 28.60 6.36 -13.63
CA THR A 304 29.39 7.61 -13.64
C THR A 304 28.69 8.74 -12.87
N LEU A 305 27.35 8.85 -12.99
CA LEU A 305 26.56 9.79 -12.21
C LEU A 305 26.57 9.41 -10.73
N LEU A 306 26.42 8.13 -10.42
CA LEU A 306 26.39 7.62 -9.05
C LEU A 306 27.70 7.80 -8.28
N GLN A 307 28.85 7.80 -8.97
CA GLN A 307 30.16 8.10 -8.34
C GLN A 307 30.17 9.45 -7.64
N ARG A 308 29.38 10.43 -8.10
CA ARG A 308 29.29 11.77 -7.52
C ARG A 308 28.71 11.78 -6.11
N LEU A 309 27.97 10.74 -5.72
CA LEU A 309 27.40 10.61 -4.37
C LEU A 309 28.48 10.33 -3.31
N GLY A 310 29.69 9.94 -3.71
CA GLY A 310 30.82 9.72 -2.80
C GLY A 310 30.67 8.58 -1.81
N ARG A 311 29.66 7.71 -1.99
CA ARG A 311 29.36 6.56 -1.16
C ARG A 311 29.09 5.32 -2.01
N PRO A 312 29.19 4.11 -1.44
CA PRO A 312 28.86 2.89 -2.15
C PRO A 312 27.41 2.84 -2.61
N VAL A 313 27.18 2.48 -3.88
CA VAL A 313 25.86 2.30 -4.47
C VAL A 313 25.81 0.95 -5.17
N ALA A 314 24.90 0.07 -4.74
CA ALA A 314 24.67 -1.19 -5.44
C ALA A 314 23.86 -0.92 -6.72
N VAL A 315 24.33 -1.47 -7.82
CA VAL A 315 23.71 -1.31 -9.14
C VAL A 315 23.33 -2.68 -9.68
N THR A 316 22.07 -2.83 -10.09
CA THR A 316 21.58 -3.98 -10.84
C THR A 316 21.08 -3.52 -12.19
N ILE A 317 21.59 -4.11 -13.25
CA ILE A 317 21.13 -3.90 -14.61
C ILE A 317 20.54 -5.22 -15.10
N TRP A 318 19.36 -5.18 -15.68
CA TRP A 318 18.75 -6.36 -16.30
C TRP A 318 18.34 -6.10 -17.73
N GLY A 319 18.37 -7.14 -18.54
CA GLY A 319 18.00 -7.10 -19.96
C GLY A 319 17.97 -8.50 -20.55
N GLY A 320 17.42 -8.66 -21.75
CA GLY A 320 17.14 -9.97 -22.35
C GLY A 320 18.35 -10.83 -22.74
N GLY A 321 19.57 -10.35 -22.55
CA GLY A 321 20.82 -11.11 -22.82
C GLY A 321 21.69 -11.33 -21.60
N GLY A 322 21.21 -10.99 -20.40
CA GLY A 322 21.94 -11.08 -19.14
C GLY A 322 21.78 -9.85 -18.28
N GLY A 323 22.38 -9.88 -17.11
CA GLY A 323 22.36 -8.78 -16.16
C GLY A 323 23.78 -8.39 -15.73
N ALA A 324 23.87 -7.33 -14.93
CA ALA A 324 25.08 -6.97 -14.23
C ALA A 324 24.74 -6.55 -12.82
N GLU A 325 25.50 -7.04 -11.84
CA GLU A 325 25.40 -6.65 -10.44
C GLU A 325 26.79 -6.24 -9.94
N PHE A 326 26.93 -5.01 -9.45
CA PHE A 326 28.18 -4.47 -8.98
C PHE A 326 27.96 -3.30 -8.00
N ILE A 327 29.01 -2.84 -7.34
CA ILE A 327 28.93 -1.70 -6.42
C ILE A 327 29.82 -0.57 -6.92
N VAL A 328 29.19 0.55 -7.27
CA VAL A 328 29.92 1.79 -7.56
C VAL A 328 30.60 2.30 -6.29
N GLY A 329 31.91 2.44 -6.33
CA GLY A 329 32.70 2.94 -5.19
C GLY A 329 32.86 1.97 -4.03
N GLY A 330 32.46 0.72 -4.18
CA GLY A 330 32.60 -0.37 -3.23
C GLY A 330 32.96 -1.67 -3.92
N CYS A 331 32.93 -2.79 -3.21
CA CYS A 331 33.25 -4.11 -3.72
C CYS A 331 32.05 -5.06 -3.56
N TYR A 332 31.55 -5.57 -4.68
CA TYR A 332 30.45 -6.54 -4.66
C TYR A 332 30.99 -7.95 -4.37
N ARG A 333 30.40 -8.60 -3.38
CA ARG A 333 30.73 -10.00 -3.07
C ARG A 333 29.84 -10.93 -3.88
N HIS A 334 30.36 -11.40 -5.00
CA HIS A 334 29.66 -12.40 -5.81
C HIS A 334 29.61 -13.76 -5.09
N ASP A 335 28.51 -14.48 -5.28
CA ASP A 335 28.49 -15.91 -4.96
C ASP A 335 29.44 -16.63 -5.93
N GLU A 336 30.21 -17.62 -5.44
CA GLU A 336 31.18 -18.39 -6.25
C GLU A 336 30.52 -19.09 -7.47
N LYS A 337 29.21 -19.28 -7.44
CA LYS A 337 28.41 -19.87 -8.51
C LYS A 337 27.91 -18.87 -9.55
N HIS A 338 28.10 -17.58 -9.31
CA HIS A 338 27.57 -16.54 -10.18
C HIS A 338 28.37 -16.46 -11.49
N HIS A 339 27.70 -16.71 -12.61
CA HIS A 339 28.29 -16.55 -13.93
C HIS A 339 28.25 -15.08 -14.34
N ARG A 340 29.41 -14.43 -14.34
CA ARG A 340 29.52 -13.01 -14.69
C ARG A 340 29.48 -12.82 -16.20
N PHE A 341 28.64 -11.92 -16.66
CA PHE A 341 28.54 -11.53 -18.06
C PHE A 341 29.67 -10.55 -18.46
N PRO A 342 30.07 -10.47 -19.72
CA PRO A 342 31.12 -9.55 -20.16
C PRO A 342 30.87 -8.09 -19.78
N LEU A 343 29.63 -7.61 -19.89
CA LEU A 343 29.26 -6.25 -19.48
C LEU A 343 29.49 -6.04 -17.98
N GLU A 344 29.13 -7.02 -17.15
CA GLU A 344 29.34 -6.95 -15.70
C GLU A 344 30.84 -6.88 -15.35
N LEU A 345 31.67 -7.66 -16.03
CA LEU A 345 33.13 -7.61 -15.83
C LEU A 345 33.70 -6.24 -16.19
N ASP A 346 33.29 -5.64 -17.32
CA ASP A 346 33.70 -4.30 -17.74
C ASP A 346 33.28 -3.23 -16.71
N LEU A 347 32.02 -3.31 -16.23
CA LEU A 347 31.49 -2.35 -15.27
C LEU A 347 32.16 -2.48 -13.91
N SER A 348 32.32 -3.70 -13.40
CA SER A 348 33.03 -3.95 -12.16
C SER A 348 34.47 -3.45 -12.21
N ALA A 349 35.20 -3.77 -13.28
CA ALA A 349 36.59 -3.30 -13.45
C ALA A 349 36.69 -1.77 -13.49
N THR A 350 35.61 -1.08 -13.93
CA THR A 350 35.61 0.39 -14.05
C THR A 350 35.17 1.07 -12.77
N PHE A 351 34.20 0.55 -12.07
CA PHE A 351 33.47 1.26 -11.02
C PHE A 351 33.66 0.71 -9.61
N GLU A 352 34.05 -0.56 -9.46
CA GLU A 352 34.31 -1.15 -8.15
C GLU A 352 35.66 -0.73 -7.59
N LYS A 353 35.73 -0.66 -6.26
CA LYS A 353 36.93 -0.38 -5.48
C LYS A 353 37.17 -1.55 -4.53
N CYS A 354 37.60 -2.66 -5.07
CA CYS A 354 38.05 -3.80 -4.31
C CYS A 354 39.57 -3.65 -4.02
#